data_85b002bf1df5d71f39d7dfb4473e9f19
#
_entry.id   85b002bf1df5d71f39d7dfb4473e9f19
#
_cell.length_a   1.000
_cell.length_b   1.000
_cell.length_c   1.000
_cell.angle_alpha   90.00
_cell.angle_beta   90.00
_cell.angle_gamma   90.00
#
_symmetry.space_group_name_H-M   'P 1'
#
loop_
_entity.id
_entity.type
_entity.pdbx_description
1 polymer ?
#
loop_
_entity_poly.entity_id
_entity_poly.type
_entity_poly.pdbx_seq_one_letter_code
_entity_poly.pdbx_strand_id
1 'polypeptide(L)'
;MLDKLDKKKNILIDEFIDHLWLEDGLSKNTLNSYRFDLYNFINWLNENKTLDLESVTRSDIQQYLSFKFPFSKARSISRLLSTLRRFYRFLYREKKITSDPTLQIQKPKIPKSLPKSLSEDEVQSLLDAPDVNIDIGLRDKAMIELLYACGLRVTELVNIQLTELNLVDGVIRVTGKGDKTRLVPMGEEAMDHIQRYLSSARENILKNKKSKYLFVTHHGQSMTRQTFWHSLKKYSIIANIKQSISPHILRHAFATHLINHGADLRVVQMLLGHSDISTTQIYTHVARERLKAIHKSHHPRG
;
A
#
# COMPACT_ATOMS: atom_id res chain seq x y z
N MET A 1 -24.40 -7.36 -33.72
CA MET A 1 -24.51 -5.94 -33.30
C MET A 1 -23.87 -5.72 -31.93
N LEU A 2 -24.12 -6.56 -30.95
CA LEU A 2 -23.52 -6.53 -29.58
C LEU A 2 -21.98 -6.59 -29.61
N ASP A 3 -21.38 -7.49 -30.39
CA ASP A 3 -19.92 -7.62 -30.51
C ASP A 3 -19.19 -6.33 -30.99
N LYS A 4 -19.82 -5.57 -31.89
CA LYS A 4 -19.26 -4.29 -32.37
C LYS A 4 -19.35 -3.20 -31.28
N LEU A 5 -20.42 -3.21 -30.50
CA LEU A 5 -20.65 -2.27 -29.41
C LEU A 5 -19.62 -2.49 -28.28
N ASP A 6 -19.39 -3.74 -27.90
CA ASP A 6 -18.41 -4.11 -26.88
C ASP A 6 -16.97 -3.80 -27.31
N LYS A 7 -16.65 -4.02 -28.58
CA LYS A 7 -15.34 -3.68 -29.14
C LYS A 7 -15.10 -2.16 -29.11
N LYS A 8 -16.11 -1.34 -29.44
CA LYS A 8 -16.03 0.13 -29.38
C LYS A 8 -15.83 0.60 -27.93
N LYS A 9 -16.59 0.05 -26.97
CA LYS A 9 -16.45 0.38 -25.54
C LYS A 9 -15.06 0.08 -25.01
N ASN A 10 -14.49 -1.06 -25.38
CA ASN A 10 -13.15 -1.46 -24.97
C ASN A 10 -12.09 -0.53 -25.55
N ILE A 11 -12.21 -0.11 -26.81
CA ILE A 11 -11.30 0.87 -27.43
C ILE A 11 -11.30 2.18 -26.64
N LEU A 12 -12.47 2.69 -26.27
CA LEU A 12 -12.58 3.93 -25.49
C LEU A 12 -11.92 3.82 -24.10
N ILE A 13 -12.02 2.64 -23.47
CA ILE A 13 -11.30 2.41 -22.20
C ILE A 13 -9.79 2.40 -22.43
N ASP A 14 -9.32 1.72 -23.47
CA ASP A 14 -7.89 1.64 -23.76
C ASP A 14 -7.32 3.02 -24.06
N GLU A 15 -7.97 3.83 -24.91
CA GLU A 15 -7.59 5.23 -25.15
C GLU A 15 -7.52 6.07 -23.87
N PHE A 16 -8.50 5.91 -22.98
CA PHE A 16 -8.51 6.60 -21.69
C PHE A 16 -7.36 6.15 -20.79
N ILE A 17 -7.07 4.85 -20.73
CA ILE A 17 -5.99 4.31 -19.92
C ILE A 17 -4.62 4.77 -20.46
N ASP A 18 -4.45 4.77 -21.77
CA ASP A 18 -3.23 5.25 -22.43
C ASP A 18 -3.01 6.75 -22.17
N HIS A 19 -4.09 7.55 -22.27
CA HIS A 19 -4.06 8.96 -21.92
C HIS A 19 -3.60 9.17 -20.46
N LEU A 20 -4.17 8.44 -19.50
CA LEU A 20 -3.79 8.54 -18.09
C LEU A 20 -2.35 8.09 -17.82
N TRP A 21 -1.84 7.15 -18.61
CA TRP A 21 -0.47 6.71 -18.51
C TRP A 21 0.51 7.77 -19.05
N LEU A 22 0.21 8.31 -20.22
CA LEU A 22 1.09 9.24 -20.94
C LEU A 22 1.10 10.64 -20.27
N GLU A 23 -0.05 11.20 -19.98
CA GLU A 23 -0.16 12.58 -19.49
C GLU A 23 -0.09 12.68 -17.96
N ASP A 24 -0.74 11.75 -17.23
CA ASP A 24 -0.81 11.81 -15.77
C ASP A 24 0.26 10.96 -15.07
N GLY A 25 1.02 10.13 -15.80
CA GLY A 25 2.06 9.26 -15.24
C GLY A 25 1.55 8.29 -14.17
N LEU A 26 0.30 7.82 -14.28
CA LEU A 26 -0.31 7.00 -13.25
C LEU A 26 0.32 5.61 -13.17
N SER A 27 0.42 5.07 -11.95
CA SER A 27 0.98 3.74 -11.73
C SER A 27 0.11 2.65 -12.36
N LYS A 28 0.75 1.55 -12.83
CA LYS A 28 0.07 0.37 -13.39
C LYS A 28 -1.09 -0.15 -12.51
N ASN A 29 -0.91 -0.14 -11.18
CA ASN A 29 -1.96 -0.57 -10.25
C ASN A 29 -3.18 0.37 -10.28
N THR A 30 -2.97 1.67 -10.41
CA THR A 30 -4.05 2.66 -10.52
C THR A 30 -4.79 2.49 -11.85
N LEU A 31 -4.05 2.34 -12.94
CA LEU A 31 -4.61 2.10 -14.28
C LEU A 31 -5.44 0.82 -14.31
N ASN A 32 -4.93 -0.28 -13.76
CA ASN A 32 -5.67 -1.55 -13.65
C ASN A 32 -6.94 -1.41 -12.80
N SER A 33 -6.90 -0.62 -11.72
CA SER A 33 -8.08 -0.37 -10.89
C SER A 33 -9.15 0.42 -11.63
N TYR A 34 -8.75 1.42 -12.44
CA TYR A 34 -9.66 2.21 -13.26
C TYR A 34 -10.25 1.36 -14.39
N ARG A 35 -9.42 0.57 -15.06
CA ARG A 35 -9.86 -0.39 -16.08
C ARG A 35 -10.90 -1.36 -15.52
N PHE A 36 -10.64 -1.95 -14.36
CA PHE A 36 -11.57 -2.85 -13.68
C PHE A 36 -12.90 -2.19 -13.33
N ASP A 37 -12.87 -0.95 -12.82
CA ASP A 37 -14.08 -0.20 -12.50
C ASP A 37 -14.94 0.05 -13.75
N LEU A 38 -14.30 0.43 -14.87
CA LEU A 38 -14.99 0.71 -16.13
C LEU A 38 -15.54 -0.57 -16.80
N TYR A 39 -14.80 -1.67 -16.78
CA TYR A 39 -15.33 -2.96 -17.28
C TYR A 39 -16.54 -3.43 -16.49
N ASN A 40 -16.53 -3.29 -15.17
CA ASN A 40 -17.72 -3.61 -14.37
C ASN A 40 -18.91 -2.71 -14.70
N PHE A 41 -18.66 -1.45 -15.04
CA PHE A 41 -19.71 -0.52 -15.49
C PHE A 41 -20.26 -0.91 -16.86
N ILE A 42 -19.41 -1.25 -17.82
CA ILE A 42 -19.81 -1.72 -19.15
C ILE A 42 -20.66 -3.00 -19.04
N ASN A 43 -20.22 -3.98 -18.25
CA ASN A 43 -20.95 -5.23 -18.08
C ASN A 43 -22.36 -4.96 -17.55
N TRP A 44 -22.48 -4.08 -16.55
CA TRP A 44 -23.77 -3.70 -16.01
C TRP A 44 -24.64 -2.97 -17.06
N LEU A 45 -24.06 -2.08 -17.86
CA LEU A 45 -24.78 -1.41 -18.96
C LEU A 45 -25.28 -2.41 -20.00
N ASN A 46 -24.45 -3.38 -20.39
CA ASN A 46 -24.84 -4.41 -21.35
C ASN A 46 -26.01 -5.28 -20.88
N GLU A 47 -25.99 -5.66 -19.60
CA GLU A 47 -27.04 -6.47 -18.98
C GLU A 47 -28.36 -5.70 -18.80
N ASN A 48 -28.30 -4.40 -18.58
CA ASN A 48 -29.49 -3.64 -18.16
C ASN A 48 -30.03 -2.67 -19.22
N LYS A 49 -29.21 -2.17 -20.17
CA LYS A 49 -29.60 -1.05 -21.01
C LYS A 49 -29.11 -1.08 -22.46
N THR A 50 -28.15 -1.88 -22.82
CA THR A 50 -27.56 -1.93 -24.19
C THR A 50 -27.18 -0.55 -24.76
N LEU A 51 -26.62 0.35 -23.92
CA LEU A 51 -26.26 1.71 -24.29
C LEU A 51 -24.76 1.82 -24.64
N ASP A 52 -24.43 2.75 -25.57
CA ASP A 52 -23.05 3.21 -25.75
C ASP A 52 -22.59 4.08 -24.58
N LEU A 53 -21.31 4.05 -24.28
CA LEU A 53 -20.70 4.88 -23.22
C LEU A 53 -20.92 6.39 -23.44
N GLU A 54 -21.01 6.80 -24.70
CA GLU A 54 -21.25 8.19 -25.12
C GLU A 54 -22.70 8.64 -24.88
N SER A 55 -23.64 7.69 -24.77
CA SER A 55 -25.08 7.95 -24.56
C SER A 55 -25.51 7.86 -23.11
N VAL A 56 -24.60 7.54 -22.21
CA VAL A 56 -24.90 7.38 -20.78
C VAL A 56 -25.31 8.69 -20.15
N THR A 57 -26.42 8.66 -19.44
CA THR A 57 -26.98 9.82 -18.72
C THR A 57 -26.58 9.80 -17.24
N ARG A 58 -26.82 10.91 -16.56
CA ARG A 58 -26.71 11.02 -15.11
C ARG A 58 -27.53 9.94 -14.37
N SER A 59 -28.76 9.70 -14.86
CA SER A 59 -29.66 8.68 -14.29
C SER A 59 -29.06 7.28 -14.35
N ASP A 60 -28.40 6.93 -15.46
CA ASP A 60 -27.77 5.62 -15.63
C ASP A 60 -26.62 5.41 -14.64
N ILE A 61 -25.79 6.44 -14.45
CA ILE A 61 -24.71 6.38 -13.45
C ILE A 61 -25.28 6.26 -12.04
N GLN A 62 -26.34 7.00 -11.70
CA GLN A 62 -26.99 6.90 -10.40
C GLN A 62 -27.58 5.51 -10.16
N GLN A 63 -28.23 4.89 -11.17
CA GLN A 63 -28.73 3.52 -11.08
C GLN A 63 -27.61 2.53 -10.86
N TYR A 64 -26.49 2.65 -11.58
CA TYR A 64 -25.31 1.80 -11.36
C TYR A 64 -24.72 1.94 -9.95
N LEU A 65 -24.59 3.17 -9.48
CA LEU A 65 -24.10 3.41 -8.12
C LEU A 65 -25.04 2.83 -7.06
N SER A 66 -26.36 2.96 -7.25
CA SER A 66 -27.39 2.37 -6.39
C SER A 66 -27.33 0.84 -6.41
N PHE A 67 -27.12 0.23 -7.57
CA PHE A 67 -26.92 -1.21 -7.72
C PHE A 67 -25.66 -1.71 -6.96
N LYS A 68 -24.57 -0.94 -7.00
CA LYS A 68 -23.33 -1.29 -6.29
C LYS A 68 -23.37 -1.04 -4.78
N PHE A 69 -24.22 -0.14 -4.32
CA PHE A 69 -24.24 0.35 -2.93
C PHE A 69 -24.41 -0.77 -1.88
N PRO A 70 -25.33 -1.75 -2.02
CA PRO A 70 -25.50 -2.82 -1.03
C PRO A 70 -24.28 -3.74 -0.88
N PHE A 71 -23.47 -3.86 -1.95
CA PHE A 71 -22.35 -4.80 -2.04
C PHE A 71 -20.98 -4.11 -1.84
N SER A 72 -20.95 -2.79 -1.59
CA SER A 72 -19.71 -2.03 -1.59
C SER A 72 -19.63 -1.04 -0.43
N LYS A 73 -18.43 -0.90 0.14
CA LYS A 73 -18.17 0.14 1.16
C LYS A 73 -18.24 1.54 0.52
N ALA A 74 -18.69 2.54 1.27
CA ALA A 74 -18.80 3.93 0.81
C ALA A 74 -17.49 4.48 0.17
N ARG A 75 -16.31 4.07 0.69
CA ARG A 75 -15.01 4.41 0.11
C ARG A 75 -14.80 3.81 -1.28
N SER A 76 -15.27 2.59 -1.52
CA SER A 76 -15.20 1.94 -2.84
C SER A 76 -16.11 2.63 -3.86
N ILE A 77 -17.31 3.02 -3.44
CA ILE A 77 -18.24 3.81 -4.27
C ILE A 77 -17.65 5.18 -4.58
N SER A 78 -17.03 5.85 -3.60
CA SER A 78 -16.36 7.14 -3.82
C SER A 78 -15.21 7.03 -4.83
N ARG A 79 -14.42 5.92 -4.77
CA ARG A 79 -13.37 5.65 -5.76
C ARG A 79 -13.96 5.41 -7.14
N LEU A 80 -14.96 4.55 -7.26
CA LEU A 80 -15.66 4.26 -8.51
C LEU A 80 -16.20 5.55 -9.16
N LEU A 81 -16.87 6.41 -8.39
CA LEU A 81 -17.33 7.70 -8.89
C LEU A 81 -16.18 8.60 -9.36
N SER A 82 -15.03 8.53 -8.70
CA SER A 82 -13.83 9.28 -9.13
C SER A 82 -13.28 8.73 -10.46
N THR A 83 -13.32 7.41 -10.68
CA THR A 83 -12.98 6.78 -11.97
C THR A 83 -13.92 7.24 -13.08
N LEU A 84 -15.25 7.15 -12.85
CA LEU A 84 -16.26 7.58 -13.82
C LEU A 84 -16.12 9.06 -14.17
N ARG A 85 -15.89 9.94 -13.17
CA ARG A 85 -15.67 11.37 -13.42
C ARG A 85 -14.45 11.63 -14.29
N ARG A 86 -13.35 10.92 -14.05
CA ARG A 86 -12.14 11.06 -14.88
C ARG A 86 -12.39 10.60 -16.30
N PHE A 87 -13.10 9.49 -16.46
CA PHE A 87 -13.44 8.93 -17.76
C PHE A 87 -14.39 9.86 -18.55
N TYR A 88 -15.48 10.32 -17.97
CA TYR A 88 -16.42 11.20 -18.65
C TYR A 88 -15.85 12.60 -18.93
N ARG A 89 -14.96 13.10 -18.07
CA ARG A 89 -14.19 14.32 -18.35
C ARG A 89 -13.25 14.13 -19.54
N PHE A 90 -12.61 12.97 -19.65
CA PHE A 90 -11.80 12.63 -20.83
C PHE A 90 -12.68 12.60 -22.09
N LEU A 91 -13.82 11.90 -22.10
CA LEU A 91 -14.72 11.87 -23.26
C LEU A 91 -15.21 13.27 -23.64
N TYR A 92 -15.52 14.12 -22.68
CA TYR A 92 -15.93 15.51 -22.93
C TYR A 92 -14.80 16.34 -23.54
N ARG A 93 -13.58 16.22 -23.03
CA ARG A 93 -12.40 16.90 -23.58
C ARG A 93 -12.09 16.45 -25.01
N GLU A 94 -12.21 15.17 -25.29
CA GLU A 94 -12.05 14.60 -26.63
C GLU A 94 -13.26 14.85 -27.55
N LYS A 95 -14.22 15.67 -27.13
CA LYS A 95 -15.46 16.01 -27.89
C LYS A 95 -16.27 14.77 -28.30
N LYS A 96 -16.16 13.65 -27.59
CA LYS A 96 -16.94 12.43 -27.83
C LYS A 96 -18.34 12.52 -27.21
N ILE A 97 -18.53 13.41 -26.25
CA ILE A 97 -19.82 13.76 -25.63
C ILE A 97 -19.96 15.26 -25.54
N THR A 98 -21.22 15.75 -25.51
CA THR A 98 -21.54 17.18 -25.43
C THR A 98 -21.70 17.69 -23.99
N SER A 99 -21.91 16.78 -23.02
CA SER A 99 -22.04 17.12 -21.61
C SER A 99 -21.47 15.97 -20.73
N ASP A 100 -20.91 16.33 -19.58
CA ASP A 100 -20.41 15.35 -18.61
C ASP A 100 -21.53 14.90 -17.67
N PRO A 101 -22.00 13.62 -17.74
CA PRO A 101 -23.12 13.13 -16.93
C PRO A 101 -22.77 13.00 -15.44
N THR A 102 -21.50 13.18 -15.05
CA THR A 102 -21.05 13.01 -13.66
C THR A 102 -21.04 14.30 -12.83
N LEU A 103 -21.17 15.48 -13.47
CA LEU A 103 -20.94 16.79 -12.82
C LEU A 103 -21.76 17.01 -11.55
N GLN A 104 -23.04 16.62 -11.55
CA GLN A 104 -23.95 16.87 -10.43
C GLN A 104 -24.14 15.68 -9.49
N ILE A 105 -23.37 14.60 -9.64
CA ILE A 105 -23.47 13.44 -8.76
C ILE A 105 -22.64 13.70 -7.50
N GLN A 106 -23.30 13.71 -6.34
CA GLN A 106 -22.59 13.91 -5.07
C GLN A 106 -21.82 12.67 -4.64
N LYS A 107 -20.65 12.87 -4.05
CA LYS A 107 -19.90 11.77 -3.41
C LYS A 107 -20.65 11.28 -2.18
N PRO A 108 -20.70 9.96 -1.93
CA PRO A 108 -21.25 9.45 -0.68
C PRO A 108 -20.49 10.04 0.52
N LYS A 109 -21.22 10.47 1.53
CA LYS A 109 -20.62 10.91 2.79
C LYS A 109 -19.91 9.70 3.45
N ILE A 110 -18.60 9.77 3.56
CA ILE A 110 -17.82 8.75 4.25
C ILE A 110 -17.72 9.20 5.71
N PRO A 111 -18.22 8.42 6.68
CA PRO A 111 -18.01 8.74 8.08
C PRO A 111 -16.50 8.84 8.35
N LYS A 112 -16.07 9.93 8.97
CA LYS A 112 -14.69 10.06 9.47
C LYS A 112 -14.56 9.11 10.65
N SER A 113 -14.06 7.90 10.43
CA SER A 113 -13.58 7.09 11.53
C SER A 113 -12.30 7.73 12.08
N LEU A 114 -12.24 7.96 13.38
CA LEU A 114 -10.98 8.31 14.01
C LEU A 114 -9.93 7.25 13.65
N PRO A 115 -8.71 7.65 13.28
CA PRO A 115 -7.65 6.71 13.05
C PRO A 115 -7.44 5.91 14.35
N LYS A 116 -7.64 4.60 14.28
CA LYS A 116 -7.30 3.71 15.40
C LYS A 116 -5.80 3.46 15.30
N SER A 117 -5.02 4.11 16.16
CA SER A 117 -3.61 3.77 16.34
C SER A 117 -3.51 2.67 17.40
N LEU A 118 -2.57 1.75 17.22
CA LEU A 118 -2.19 0.82 18.28
C LEU A 118 -1.46 1.58 19.40
N SER A 119 -1.68 1.21 20.65
CA SER A 119 -0.80 1.64 21.74
C SER A 119 0.56 0.95 21.67
N GLU A 120 1.54 1.47 22.39
CA GLU A 120 2.87 0.84 22.46
C GLU A 120 2.79 -0.56 23.08
N ASP A 121 1.96 -0.76 24.09
CA ASP A 121 1.72 -2.08 24.71
C ASP A 121 1.07 -3.06 23.73
N GLU A 122 0.11 -2.60 22.91
CA GLU A 122 -0.49 -3.44 21.87
C GLU A 122 0.53 -3.81 20.79
N VAL A 123 1.41 -2.88 20.42
CA VAL A 123 2.52 -3.17 19.50
C VAL A 123 3.50 -4.15 20.10
N GLN A 124 3.89 -3.96 21.36
CA GLN A 124 4.78 -4.89 22.07
C GLN A 124 4.19 -6.30 22.11
N SER A 125 2.91 -6.43 22.49
CA SER A 125 2.22 -7.73 22.50
C SER A 125 2.16 -8.38 21.10
N LEU A 126 2.01 -7.57 20.04
CA LEU A 126 2.05 -8.06 18.66
C LEU A 126 3.43 -8.55 18.26
N LEU A 127 4.48 -7.83 18.67
CA LEU A 127 5.86 -8.18 18.40
C LEU A 127 6.25 -9.48 19.11
N ASP A 128 5.73 -9.75 20.28
CA ASP A 128 6.04 -10.95 21.08
C ASP A 128 5.19 -12.17 20.70
N ALA A 129 4.17 -12.01 19.85
CA ALA A 129 3.28 -13.08 19.46
C ALA A 129 3.88 -14.19 18.56
N PRO A 130 4.89 -13.93 17.67
CA PRO A 130 5.52 -14.99 16.89
C PRO A 130 6.38 -15.93 17.77
N ASP A 131 6.21 -17.24 17.60
CA ASP A 131 7.05 -18.25 18.28
C ASP A 131 8.44 -18.28 17.62
N VAL A 132 9.42 -17.77 18.34
CA VAL A 132 10.82 -17.70 17.88
C VAL A 132 11.58 -19.04 17.90
N ASN A 133 10.97 -20.11 18.39
CA ASN A 133 11.55 -21.45 18.36
C ASN A 133 11.34 -22.15 17.01
N ILE A 134 10.54 -21.60 16.13
CA ILE A 134 10.30 -22.12 14.78
C ILE A 134 10.76 -21.13 13.71
N ASP A 135 11.32 -21.65 12.62
CA ASP A 135 11.91 -20.85 11.54
C ASP A 135 10.95 -19.80 10.96
N ILE A 136 9.68 -20.18 10.77
CA ILE A 136 8.64 -19.27 10.28
C ILE A 136 8.36 -18.16 11.30
N GLY A 137 8.37 -18.46 12.59
CA GLY A 137 8.14 -17.48 13.64
C GLY A 137 9.31 -16.50 13.74
N LEU A 138 10.57 -16.94 13.64
CA LEU A 138 11.75 -16.07 13.56
C LEU A 138 11.66 -15.12 12.37
N ARG A 139 11.29 -15.63 11.19
CA ARG A 139 11.06 -14.80 10.00
C ARG A 139 9.98 -13.73 10.25
N ASP A 140 8.84 -14.17 10.73
CA ASP A 140 7.67 -13.31 10.91
C ASP A 140 7.92 -12.27 12.01
N LYS A 141 8.64 -12.64 13.09
CA LYS A 141 9.11 -11.68 14.12
C LYS A 141 9.99 -10.61 13.50
N ALA A 142 11.03 -11.00 12.76
CA ALA A 142 11.93 -10.06 12.09
C ALA A 142 11.18 -9.14 11.09
N MET A 143 10.18 -9.67 10.39
CA MET A 143 9.34 -8.88 9.47
C MET A 143 8.50 -7.83 10.21
N ILE A 144 7.87 -8.19 11.32
CA ILE A 144 7.01 -7.27 12.09
C ILE A 144 7.85 -6.20 12.77
N GLU A 145 9.00 -6.60 13.36
CA GLU A 145 9.97 -5.66 13.97
C GLU A 145 10.45 -4.64 12.93
N LEU A 146 10.91 -5.09 11.78
CA LEU A 146 11.38 -4.19 10.72
C LEU A 146 10.27 -3.28 10.19
N LEU A 147 9.06 -3.80 10.03
CA LEU A 147 7.90 -3.00 9.59
C LEU A 147 7.61 -1.86 10.57
N TYR A 148 7.63 -2.16 11.87
CA TYR A 148 7.37 -1.17 12.91
C TYR A 148 8.55 -0.23 13.10
N ALA A 149 9.77 -0.72 13.21
CA ALA A 149 10.97 0.11 13.44
C ALA A 149 11.23 1.10 12.29
N CYS A 150 10.93 0.73 11.04
CA CYS A 150 11.21 1.54 9.86
C CYS A 150 9.97 2.17 9.23
N GLY A 151 8.77 1.89 9.71
CA GLY A 151 7.53 2.38 9.13
C GLY A 151 7.37 2.06 7.64
N LEU A 152 7.80 0.88 7.19
CA LEU A 152 7.79 0.49 5.79
C LEU A 152 6.37 0.32 5.23
N ARG A 153 6.22 0.46 3.89
CA ARG A 153 5.04 -0.07 3.21
C ARG A 153 5.16 -1.60 3.10
N VAL A 154 4.04 -2.32 3.16
CA VAL A 154 4.07 -3.79 3.04
C VAL A 154 4.75 -4.26 1.73
N THR A 155 4.58 -3.53 0.63
CA THR A 155 5.24 -3.83 -0.64
C THR A 155 6.75 -3.63 -0.58
N GLU A 156 7.21 -2.65 0.17
CA GLU A 156 8.63 -2.42 0.43
C GLU A 156 9.18 -3.59 1.25
N LEU A 157 8.57 -3.90 2.39
CA LEU A 157 8.99 -4.97 3.30
C LEU A 157 9.16 -6.33 2.60
N VAL A 158 8.13 -6.78 1.86
CA VAL A 158 8.16 -8.13 1.25
C VAL A 158 9.14 -8.25 0.08
N ASN A 159 9.53 -7.13 -0.53
CA ASN A 159 10.42 -7.11 -1.69
C ASN A 159 11.87 -6.72 -1.35
N ILE A 160 12.19 -6.47 -0.08
CA ILE A 160 13.56 -6.14 0.34
C ILE A 160 14.52 -7.23 -0.13
N GLN A 161 15.64 -6.80 -0.73
CA GLN A 161 16.74 -7.68 -1.12
C GLN A 161 17.86 -7.65 -0.10
N LEU A 162 18.65 -8.71 -0.02
CA LEU A 162 19.82 -8.79 0.86
C LEU A 162 20.81 -7.64 0.61
N THR A 163 20.95 -7.20 -0.64
CA THR A 163 21.84 -6.11 -1.05
C THR A 163 21.36 -4.72 -0.62
N GLU A 164 20.14 -4.61 -0.12
CA GLU A 164 19.54 -3.36 0.37
C GLU A 164 19.70 -3.21 1.89
N LEU A 165 20.15 -4.26 2.56
CA LEU A 165 20.36 -4.32 4.01
C LEU A 165 21.82 -4.01 4.35
N ASN A 166 22.04 -3.05 5.24
CA ASN A 166 23.35 -2.78 5.83
C ASN A 166 23.24 -2.84 7.36
N LEU A 167 23.59 -4.01 7.93
CA LEU A 167 23.54 -4.24 9.37
C LEU A 167 24.67 -3.53 10.13
N VAL A 168 25.80 -3.24 9.46
CA VAL A 168 26.92 -2.52 10.10
C VAL A 168 26.53 -1.06 10.35
N ASP A 169 25.97 -0.43 9.35
CA ASP A 169 25.50 0.97 9.46
C ASP A 169 24.10 1.09 10.08
N GLY A 170 23.39 -0.01 10.34
CA GLY A 170 22.03 0.00 10.88
C GLY A 170 21.03 0.72 9.98
N VAL A 171 21.16 0.59 8.65
CA VAL A 171 20.27 1.24 7.68
C VAL A 171 19.77 0.27 6.62
N ILE A 172 18.59 0.53 6.11
CA ILE A 172 18.02 -0.18 4.97
C ILE A 172 17.71 0.79 3.84
N ARG A 173 18.06 0.40 2.61
CA ARG A 173 17.70 1.13 1.40
C ARG A 173 16.34 0.65 0.91
N VAL A 174 15.39 1.55 0.77
CA VAL A 174 14.02 1.24 0.38
C VAL A 174 13.65 1.98 -0.89
N THR A 175 13.17 1.26 -1.90
CA THR A 175 12.68 1.83 -3.16
C THR A 175 11.16 1.97 -3.10
N GLY A 176 10.67 3.19 -3.20
CA GLY A 176 9.25 3.55 -3.11
C GLY A 176 8.58 3.72 -4.48
N LYS A 177 7.41 4.35 -4.48
CA LYS A 177 6.66 4.68 -5.71
C LYS A 177 7.46 5.63 -6.60
N GLY A 178 7.53 5.36 -7.89
CA GLY A 178 8.26 6.18 -8.87
C GLY A 178 9.78 6.00 -8.79
N ASP A 179 10.23 4.84 -8.34
CA ASP A 179 11.65 4.43 -8.24
C ASP A 179 12.51 5.35 -7.34
N LYS A 180 11.84 6.10 -6.46
CA LYS A 180 12.53 6.96 -5.48
C LYS A 180 13.06 6.11 -4.34
N THR A 181 14.37 6.10 -4.16
CA THR A 181 15.03 5.40 -3.06
C THR A 181 15.16 6.31 -1.83
N ARG A 182 15.12 5.71 -0.64
CA ARG A 182 15.45 6.36 0.62
C ARG A 182 16.21 5.40 1.52
N LEU A 183 17.04 5.95 2.40
CA LEU A 183 17.65 5.21 3.50
C LEU A 183 16.79 5.40 4.76
N VAL A 184 16.51 4.28 5.43
CA VAL A 184 15.74 4.28 6.68
C VAL A 184 16.59 3.63 7.76
N PRO A 185 16.81 4.30 8.90
CA PRO A 185 17.50 3.68 10.04
C PRO A 185 16.65 2.53 10.60
N MET A 186 17.34 1.49 11.06
CA MET A 186 16.77 0.39 11.81
C MET A 186 17.20 0.52 13.27
N GLY A 187 16.29 0.26 14.21
CA GLY A 187 16.63 0.16 15.62
C GLY A 187 17.41 -1.13 15.93
N GLU A 188 18.09 -1.14 17.07
CA GLU A 188 18.93 -2.28 17.51
C GLU A 188 18.13 -3.59 17.58
N GLU A 189 16.90 -3.54 18.09
CA GLU A 189 16.00 -4.69 18.17
C GLU A 189 15.66 -5.31 16.79
N ALA A 190 15.37 -4.46 15.81
CA ALA A 190 15.08 -4.94 14.45
C ALA A 190 16.30 -5.59 13.81
N MET A 191 17.50 -5.03 14.04
CA MET A 191 18.76 -5.59 13.55
C MET A 191 19.05 -6.96 14.18
N ASP A 192 18.88 -7.10 15.48
CA ASP A 192 19.09 -8.35 16.20
C ASP A 192 18.15 -9.46 15.68
N HIS A 193 16.87 -9.17 15.55
CA HIS A 193 15.90 -10.14 15.01
C HIS A 193 16.16 -10.51 13.55
N ILE A 194 16.62 -9.57 12.72
CA ILE A 194 17.05 -9.87 11.35
C ILE A 194 18.29 -10.77 11.36
N GLN A 195 19.26 -10.48 12.20
CA GLN A 195 20.49 -11.27 12.28
C GLN A 195 20.21 -12.70 12.75
N ARG A 196 19.38 -12.89 13.76
CA ARG A 196 18.92 -14.23 14.22
C ARG A 196 18.19 -14.98 13.10
N TYR A 197 17.29 -14.31 12.38
CA TYR A 197 16.61 -14.92 11.24
C TYR A 197 17.59 -15.35 10.15
N LEU A 198 18.55 -14.50 9.78
CA LEU A 198 19.56 -14.81 8.75
C LEU A 198 20.46 -15.96 9.12
N SER A 199 20.89 -16.04 10.39
CA SER A 199 21.87 -17.03 10.85
C SER A 199 21.28 -18.43 11.09
N SER A 200 19.98 -18.54 11.40
CA SER A 200 19.39 -19.82 11.83
C SER A 200 18.21 -20.28 10.94
N ALA A 201 17.25 -19.40 10.64
CA ALA A 201 15.99 -19.83 10.05
C ALA A 201 15.93 -19.70 8.52
N ARG A 202 16.61 -18.71 7.95
CA ARG A 202 16.49 -18.42 6.52
C ARG A 202 16.93 -19.58 5.63
N GLU A 203 18.06 -20.21 5.92
CA GLU A 203 18.57 -21.34 5.15
C GLU A 203 17.67 -22.57 5.28
N ASN A 204 17.14 -22.83 6.49
CA ASN A 204 16.18 -23.91 6.73
C ASN A 204 14.91 -23.75 5.90
N ILE A 205 14.38 -22.51 5.82
CA ILE A 205 13.20 -22.21 4.99
C ILE A 205 13.50 -22.41 3.51
N LEU A 206 14.69 -22.00 3.05
CA LEU A 206 15.10 -22.11 1.65
C LEU A 206 15.33 -23.55 1.19
N LYS A 207 15.74 -24.46 2.08
CA LYS A 207 16.04 -25.86 1.72
C LYS A 207 16.99 -25.93 0.50
N ASN A 208 18.13 -25.27 0.61
CA ASN A 208 19.18 -25.18 -0.44
C ASN A 208 18.80 -24.37 -1.69
N LYS A 209 17.67 -23.67 -1.73
CA LYS A 209 17.32 -22.77 -2.82
C LYS A 209 18.04 -21.44 -2.67
N LYS A 210 18.38 -20.81 -3.79
CA LYS A 210 18.95 -19.45 -3.79
C LYS A 210 17.84 -18.41 -3.87
N SER A 211 17.97 -17.32 -3.14
CA SER A 211 17.06 -16.20 -3.20
C SER A 211 17.78 -14.88 -2.92
N LYS A 212 17.44 -13.85 -3.69
CA LYS A 212 17.93 -12.49 -3.46
C LYS A 212 17.14 -11.74 -2.38
N TYR A 213 15.96 -12.22 -2.04
CA TYR A 213 15.08 -11.56 -1.08
C TYR A 213 15.55 -11.78 0.36
N LEU A 214 15.39 -10.77 1.20
CA LEU A 214 15.66 -10.88 2.63
C LEU A 214 14.69 -11.89 3.26
N PHE A 215 13.38 -11.67 3.12
CA PHE A 215 12.36 -12.56 3.67
C PHE A 215 11.84 -13.52 2.61
N VAL A 216 11.99 -14.81 2.89
CA VAL A 216 11.75 -15.87 1.91
C VAL A 216 10.60 -16.79 2.28
N THR A 217 10.00 -17.39 1.24
CA THR A 217 9.11 -18.55 1.35
C THR A 217 9.87 -19.83 1.03
N HIS A 218 9.28 -20.99 1.32
CA HIS A 218 9.85 -22.30 0.97
C HIS A 218 10.03 -22.51 -0.56
N HIS A 219 9.47 -21.64 -1.38
CA HIS A 219 9.71 -21.62 -2.84
C HIS A 219 10.93 -20.77 -3.24
N GLY A 220 11.62 -20.12 -2.30
CA GLY A 220 12.74 -19.21 -2.59
C GLY A 220 12.29 -17.85 -3.15
N GLN A 221 11.00 -17.56 -3.14
CA GLN A 221 10.42 -16.30 -3.59
C GLN A 221 10.12 -15.37 -2.41
N SER A 222 9.92 -14.08 -2.70
CA SER A 222 9.39 -13.13 -1.72
C SER A 222 8.00 -13.56 -1.24
N MET A 223 7.65 -13.18 -0.03
CA MET A 223 6.29 -13.36 0.49
C MET A 223 5.31 -12.42 -0.23
N THR A 224 4.08 -12.88 -0.48
CA THR A 224 3.05 -11.97 -1.00
C THR A 224 2.53 -11.05 0.10
N ARG A 225 2.04 -9.86 -0.30
CA ARG A 225 1.39 -8.92 0.63
C ARG A 225 0.21 -9.55 1.39
N GLN A 226 -0.54 -10.42 0.72
CA GLN A 226 -1.67 -11.14 1.32
C GLN A 226 -1.20 -12.14 2.37
N THR A 227 -0.16 -12.92 2.08
CA THR A 227 0.41 -13.88 3.04
C THR A 227 0.89 -13.15 4.31
N PHE A 228 1.63 -12.06 4.16
CA PHE A 228 2.06 -11.26 5.32
C PHE A 228 0.89 -10.65 6.09
N TRP A 229 -0.15 -10.19 5.40
CA TRP A 229 -1.36 -9.68 6.05
C TRP A 229 -2.08 -10.77 6.85
N HIS A 230 -2.14 -12.00 6.34
CA HIS A 230 -2.69 -13.14 7.07
C HIS A 230 -1.86 -13.50 8.30
N SER A 231 -0.52 -13.52 8.18
CA SER A 231 0.39 -13.71 9.33
C SER A 231 0.15 -12.64 10.40
N LEU A 232 0.10 -11.38 10.01
CA LEU A 232 -0.13 -10.26 10.92
C LEU A 232 -1.49 -10.37 11.64
N LYS A 233 -2.54 -10.79 10.92
CA LYS A 233 -3.85 -11.04 11.51
C LYS A 233 -3.84 -12.21 12.48
N LYS A 234 -3.14 -13.31 12.17
CA LYS A 234 -2.93 -14.44 13.09
C LYS A 234 -2.29 -13.97 14.38
N TYR A 235 -1.19 -13.21 14.29
CA TYR A 235 -0.48 -12.72 15.48
C TYR A 235 -1.28 -11.70 16.27
N SER A 236 -2.14 -10.90 15.64
CA SER A 236 -3.04 -10.00 16.37
C SER A 236 -4.06 -10.74 17.23
N ILE A 237 -4.51 -11.91 16.79
CA ILE A 237 -5.41 -12.76 17.60
C ILE A 237 -4.63 -13.36 18.77
N ILE A 238 -3.42 -13.87 18.56
CA ILE A 238 -2.54 -14.42 19.63
C ILE A 238 -2.24 -13.34 20.67
N ALA A 239 -1.96 -12.11 20.23
CA ALA A 239 -1.72 -10.95 21.08
C ALA A 239 -2.99 -10.38 21.75
N ASN A 240 -4.15 -10.99 21.55
CA ASN A 240 -5.45 -10.55 22.07
C ASN A 240 -5.80 -9.08 21.74
N ILE A 241 -5.41 -8.62 20.56
CA ILE A 241 -5.68 -7.25 20.10
C ILE A 241 -7.08 -7.20 19.49
N LYS A 242 -7.97 -6.42 20.12
CA LYS A 242 -9.40 -6.36 19.73
C LYS A 242 -9.66 -5.66 18.40
N GLN A 243 -8.79 -4.73 18.01
CA GLN A 243 -8.96 -3.99 16.75
C GLN A 243 -8.41 -4.75 15.56
N SER A 244 -9.00 -4.52 14.38
CA SER A 244 -8.48 -5.10 13.14
C SER A 244 -7.11 -4.51 12.82
N ILE A 245 -6.10 -5.37 12.66
CA ILE A 245 -4.74 -4.96 12.32
C ILE A 245 -4.47 -5.11 10.82
N SER A 246 -3.67 -4.18 10.30
CA SER A 246 -3.11 -4.25 8.96
C SER A 246 -1.70 -3.63 8.95
N PRO A 247 -0.87 -3.92 7.94
CA PRO A 247 0.44 -3.27 7.81
C PRO A 247 0.37 -1.74 7.81
N HIS A 248 -0.71 -1.15 7.28
CA HIS A 248 -0.91 0.29 7.31
C HIS A 248 -1.16 0.84 8.72
N ILE A 249 -1.85 0.09 9.56
CA ILE A 249 -2.09 0.48 10.97
C ILE A 249 -0.78 0.45 11.74
N LEU A 250 0.06 -0.58 11.54
CA LEU A 250 1.36 -0.66 12.21
C LEU A 250 2.31 0.45 11.75
N ARG A 251 2.32 0.77 10.45
CA ARG A 251 3.04 1.94 9.93
C ARG A 251 2.48 3.26 10.48
N HIS A 252 1.18 3.35 10.71
CA HIS A 252 0.57 4.52 11.34
C HIS A 252 0.97 4.63 12.82
N ALA A 253 1.02 3.51 13.54
CA ALA A 253 1.54 3.46 14.91
C ALA A 253 2.99 3.94 14.98
N PHE A 254 3.89 3.47 14.09
CA PHE A 254 5.25 4.02 13.96
C PHE A 254 5.26 5.56 13.89
N ALA A 255 4.47 6.13 12.98
CA ALA A 255 4.44 7.58 12.82
C ALA A 255 3.90 8.31 14.08
N THR A 256 2.83 7.77 14.66
CA THR A 256 2.17 8.36 15.85
C THR A 256 3.08 8.28 17.06
N HIS A 257 3.75 7.14 17.28
CA HIS A 257 4.65 6.96 18.44
C HIS A 257 5.87 7.88 18.32
N LEU A 258 6.50 8.00 17.14
CA LEU A 258 7.57 8.97 16.94
C LEU A 258 7.15 10.40 17.26
N ILE A 259 5.96 10.82 16.82
CA ILE A 259 5.45 12.17 17.08
C ILE A 259 5.14 12.34 18.58
N ASN A 260 4.56 11.34 19.23
CA ASN A 260 4.26 11.37 20.67
C ASN A 260 5.54 11.47 21.51
N HIS A 261 6.65 10.89 21.04
CA HIS A 261 7.97 11.00 21.67
C HIS A 261 8.73 12.27 21.22
N GLY A 262 8.07 13.22 20.56
CA GLY A 262 8.64 14.53 20.24
C GLY A 262 9.39 14.63 18.91
N ALA A 263 9.34 13.62 18.05
CA ALA A 263 9.95 13.73 16.73
C ALA A 263 9.24 14.79 15.86
N ASP A 264 10.04 15.56 15.13
CA ASP A 264 9.52 16.53 14.18
C ASP A 264 8.73 15.87 13.06
N LEU A 265 7.56 16.45 12.73
CA LEU A 265 6.67 15.92 11.69
C LEU A 265 7.34 15.77 10.33
N ARG A 266 8.24 16.71 9.96
CA ARG A 266 8.97 16.65 8.67
C ARG A 266 9.92 15.45 8.64
N VAL A 267 10.58 15.15 9.76
CA VAL A 267 11.45 13.98 9.87
C VAL A 267 10.65 12.71 9.72
N VAL A 268 9.50 12.61 10.39
CA VAL A 268 8.59 11.45 10.24
C VAL A 268 8.11 11.30 8.78
N GLN A 269 7.74 12.39 8.12
CA GLN A 269 7.36 12.37 6.70
C GLN A 269 8.52 11.92 5.79
N MET A 270 9.76 12.32 6.08
CA MET A 270 10.95 11.86 5.34
C MET A 270 11.18 10.36 5.52
N LEU A 271 11.14 9.85 6.75
CA LEU A 271 11.25 8.41 7.04
C LEU A 271 10.17 7.59 6.31
N LEU A 272 8.97 8.11 6.26
CA LEU A 272 7.84 7.49 5.56
C LEU A 272 7.95 7.57 4.02
N GLY A 273 8.80 8.43 3.46
CA GLY A 273 8.95 8.62 2.01
C GLY A 273 7.71 9.26 1.38
N HIS A 274 7.28 10.41 1.92
CA HIS A 274 6.28 11.26 1.29
C HIS A 274 6.93 12.06 0.15
N SER A 275 6.29 12.09 -1.02
CA SER A 275 6.88 12.52 -2.30
C SER A 275 7.19 14.02 -2.44
N ASP A 276 6.69 14.87 -1.54
CA ASP A 276 6.79 16.33 -1.66
C ASP A 276 8.05 16.93 -1.01
N ILE A 277 8.89 16.09 -0.40
CA ILE A 277 10.15 16.54 0.21
C ILE A 277 11.30 16.03 -0.65
N SER A 278 12.13 16.96 -1.17
CA SER A 278 13.25 16.64 -2.05
C SER A 278 14.20 15.62 -1.41
N THR A 279 14.25 14.44 -1.99
CA THR A 279 15.01 13.28 -1.51
C THR A 279 16.53 13.46 -1.63
N THR A 280 16.98 14.48 -2.33
CA THR A 280 18.40 14.69 -2.64
C THR A 280 19.27 15.05 -1.42
N GLN A 281 18.67 15.61 -0.37
CA GLN A 281 19.41 16.00 0.85
C GLN A 281 19.65 14.84 1.85
N ILE A 282 18.99 13.68 1.68
CA ILE A 282 19.03 12.55 2.63
C ILE A 282 20.33 11.72 2.49
N TYR A 283 21.08 11.90 1.41
CA TYR A 283 22.23 11.03 1.08
C TYR A 283 23.56 11.46 1.68
N THR A 284 23.63 12.59 2.38
CA THR A 284 24.87 13.01 3.05
C THR A 284 25.06 12.19 4.33
N HIS A 285 26.33 11.94 4.68
CA HIS A 285 26.69 11.23 5.94
C HIS A 285 26.07 11.92 7.16
N VAL A 286 26.09 13.25 7.20
CA VAL A 286 25.53 14.09 8.27
C VAL A 286 24.02 13.90 8.41
N ALA A 287 23.30 13.82 7.28
CA ALA A 287 21.85 13.57 7.31
C ALA A 287 21.50 12.16 7.82
N ARG A 288 22.31 11.15 7.49
CA ARG A 288 22.13 9.77 8.00
C ARG A 288 22.32 9.71 9.51
N GLU A 289 23.40 10.27 10.04
CA GLU A 289 23.65 10.29 11.49
C GLU A 289 22.55 11.04 12.25
N ARG A 290 22.08 12.15 11.70
CA ARG A 290 20.95 12.90 12.29
C ARG A 290 19.65 12.07 12.30
N LEU A 291 19.34 11.33 11.24
CA LEU A 291 18.17 10.48 11.19
C LEU A 291 18.27 9.31 12.18
N LYS A 292 19.46 8.70 12.33
CA LYS A 292 19.70 7.66 13.33
C LYS A 292 19.54 8.21 14.75
N ALA A 293 20.12 9.37 15.05
CA ALA A 293 19.98 10.00 16.36
C ALA A 293 18.52 10.31 16.70
N ILE A 294 17.76 10.84 15.74
CA ILE A 294 16.34 11.12 15.93
C ILE A 294 15.55 9.80 16.11
N HIS A 295 15.83 8.79 15.31
CA HIS A 295 15.20 7.48 15.46
C HIS A 295 15.50 6.89 16.84
N LYS A 296 16.78 6.86 17.24
CA LYS A 296 17.22 6.33 18.54
C LYS A 296 16.60 7.09 19.72
N SER A 297 16.44 8.42 19.63
CA SER A 297 15.91 9.22 20.73
C SER A 297 14.38 9.24 20.84
N HIS A 298 13.66 8.96 19.75
CA HIS A 298 12.21 9.14 19.70
C HIS A 298 11.41 7.88 19.33
N HIS A 299 12.06 6.83 18.85
CA HIS A 299 11.35 5.59 18.54
C HIS A 299 11.43 4.60 19.73
N PRO A 300 10.34 3.93 20.13
CA PRO A 300 10.35 2.96 21.23
C PRO A 300 11.31 1.78 21.04
N ARG A 301 11.73 1.53 19.79
CA ARG A 301 12.71 0.50 19.39
C ARG A 301 13.98 1.13 18.79
N GLY A 302 14.27 2.38 19.11
CA GLY A 302 15.45 3.11 18.64
C GLY A 302 16.75 2.75 19.27
#